data_42d242bdb259bc25c5b8e2304f29fbe1
#
_entry.id   42d242bdb259bc25c5b8e2304f29fbe1
#
_cell.length_a   1.000
_cell.length_b   1.000
_cell.length_c   1.000
_cell.angle_alpha   90.00
_cell.angle_beta   90.00
_cell.angle_gamma   90.00
#
_symmetry.space_group_name_H-M   'P 1'
#
loop_
_entity.id
_entity.type
_entity.pdbx_description
1 polymer ?
#
loop_
_entity_poly.entity_id
_entity_poly.type
_entity_poly.pdbx_seq_one_letter_code
_entity_poly.pdbx_strand_id
1 'polypeptide(L)'
;MKNKILSGLLIVGCILTITLAATWEKADKTDAESSYKRVGTILNDELKEKQNRIVAEGRDIEVSMKEVTIRCELSKYSENVVSKKEAIQELIEEKALYEEAVKHGFQISNTGLDREMAELKEMVKTSENSEEIREMINAFENEDAYWEYVRERNLIKGTILAYQQSLKEKYCDKAGIKMETDIKEKEWETYMAQVVKKAVDKQKVEVKTD
;
A
#
# COMPACT_ATOMS: atom_id res chain seq x y z
N MET A 1 2.44 23.73 -14.78
CA MET A 1 2.05 22.45 -15.41
C MET A 1 2.56 21.20 -14.69
N LYS A 2 3.47 21.30 -13.70
CA LYS A 2 4.05 20.13 -12.96
C LYS A 2 3.11 19.47 -11.94
N ASN A 3 2.08 20.19 -11.46
CA ASN A 3 1.23 19.67 -10.36
C ASN A 3 0.03 18.78 -10.80
N LYS A 4 -0.29 18.71 -12.09
CA LYS A 4 -1.42 17.89 -12.56
C LYS A 4 -1.07 16.41 -12.77
N ILE A 5 0.21 16.09 -12.96
CA ILE A 5 0.67 14.70 -13.17
C ILE A 5 0.76 13.95 -11.83
N LEU A 6 1.12 14.64 -10.74
CA LEU A 6 1.14 14.03 -9.40
C LEU A 6 -0.25 13.60 -8.91
N SER A 7 -1.29 14.42 -9.19
CA SER A 7 -2.67 14.11 -8.76
C SER A 7 -3.23 12.83 -9.38
N GLY A 8 -2.88 12.54 -10.64
CA GLY A 8 -3.36 11.33 -11.33
C GLY A 8 -2.72 10.03 -10.86
N LEU A 9 -1.47 10.09 -10.39
CA LEU A 9 -0.73 8.90 -9.94
C LEU A 9 -1.10 8.47 -8.52
N LEU A 10 -1.50 9.40 -7.68
CA LEU A 10 -1.89 9.12 -6.28
C LEU A 10 -3.29 8.50 -6.17
N ILE A 11 -4.19 8.80 -7.12
CA ILE A 11 -5.49 8.13 -7.24
C ILE A 11 -5.30 6.62 -7.45
N VAL A 12 -4.27 6.19 -8.16
CA VAL A 12 -3.95 4.76 -8.38
C VAL A 12 -3.53 4.06 -7.08
N GLY A 13 -2.91 4.76 -6.13
CA GLY A 13 -2.52 4.20 -4.82
C GLY A 13 -3.72 4.00 -3.86
N CYS A 14 -4.70 4.90 -3.89
CA CYS A 14 -5.94 4.78 -3.13
C CYS A 14 -6.89 3.71 -3.69
N ILE A 15 -6.82 3.47 -5.00
CA ILE A 15 -7.55 2.42 -5.70
C ILE A 15 -7.21 1.02 -5.15
N LEU A 16 -6.11 0.77 -4.45
CA LEU A 16 -5.87 -0.56 -3.87
C LEU A 16 -6.83 -0.92 -2.72
N THR A 17 -7.39 0.04 -2.01
CA THR A 17 -8.56 -0.23 -1.16
C THR A 17 -9.86 -0.30 -1.99
N ILE A 18 -9.95 0.43 -3.09
CA ILE A 18 -11.10 0.48 -3.99
C ILE A 18 -10.98 -0.54 -5.14
N THR A 19 -9.78 -0.84 -5.68
CA THR A 19 -9.55 -1.86 -6.72
C THR A 19 -9.43 -3.27 -6.15
N LEU A 20 -9.08 -3.47 -4.90
CA LEU A 20 -9.45 -4.69 -4.21
C LEU A 20 -10.97 -4.93 -4.36
N ALA A 21 -11.77 -3.88 -4.24
CA ALA A 21 -13.21 -3.95 -4.44
C ALA A 21 -13.62 -4.39 -5.86
N ALA A 22 -13.00 -3.91 -6.90
CA ALA A 22 -13.35 -4.24 -8.29
C ALA A 22 -12.95 -5.67 -8.71
N THR A 23 -11.92 -6.25 -8.09
CA THR A 23 -11.54 -7.66 -8.28
C THR A 23 -12.36 -8.62 -7.43
N TRP A 24 -13.08 -8.12 -6.42
CA TRP A 24 -13.91 -8.91 -5.51
C TRP A 24 -15.32 -9.25 -6.05
N GLU A 25 -15.75 -8.66 -7.16
CA GLU A 25 -17.02 -9.02 -7.80
C GLU A 25 -17.15 -10.51 -8.19
N LYS A 26 -16.03 -11.25 -8.16
CA LYS A 26 -15.99 -12.69 -8.44
C LYS A 26 -16.02 -13.59 -7.20
N ALA A 27 -15.90 -13.03 -5.99
CA ALA A 27 -16.08 -13.80 -4.77
C ALA A 27 -17.57 -14.13 -4.57
N ASP A 28 -17.83 -15.40 -4.41
CA ASP A 28 -19.14 -16.04 -4.38
C ASP A 28 -20.18 -15.26 -3.53
N LYS A 29 -21.28 -14.84 -4.16
CA LYS A 29 -22.40 -14.12 -3.53
C LYS A 29 -23.22 -14.96 -2.52
N THR A 30 -22.71 -16.11 -2.12
CA THR A 30 -23.42 -17.05 -1.25
C THR A 30 -23.17 -16.88 0.25
N ASP A 31 -22.24 -16.03 0.67
CA ASP A 31 -21.99 -15.77 2.09
C ASP A 31 -22.78 -14.55 2.60
N ALA A 32 -23.46 -14.73 3.73
CA ALA A 32 -24.38 -13.76 4.35
C ALA A 32 -23.72 -12.47 4.86
N GLU A 33 -22.41 -12.33 4.76
CA GLU A 33 -21.64 -11.15 5.16
C GLU A 33 -20.81 -10.66 3.99
N SER A 34 -20.88 -9.36 3.67
CA SER A 34 -20.14 -8.81 2.55
C SER A 34 -18.62 -8.90 2.80
N SER A 35 -17.85 -9.11 1.73
CA SER A 35 -16.39 -9.16 1.78
C SER A 35 -15.79 -7.86 2.37
N TYR A 36 -16.43 -6.74 2.11
CA TYR A 36 -16.05 -5.44 2.65
C TYR A 36 -16.16 -5.37 4.17
N LYS A 37 -17.28 -5.82 4.72
CA LYS A 37 -17.48 -5.86 6.17
C LYS A 37 -16.47 -6.76 6.85
N ARG A 38 -16.18 -7.95 6.27
CA ARG A 38 -15.16 -8.87 6.79
C ARG A 38 -13.79 -8.23 6.81
N VAL A 39 -13.39 -7.55 5.74
CA VAL A 39 -12.12 -6.83 5.68
C VAL A 39 -12.06 -5.74 6.73
N GLY A 40 -13.10 -4.95 6.86
CA GLY A 40 -13.18 -3.93 7.92
C GLY A 40 -13.03 -4.53 9.31
N THR A 41 -13.69 -5.67 9.59
CA THR A 41 -13.58 -6.38 10.86
C THR A 41 -12.14 -6.86 11.11
N ILE A 42 -11.50 -7.53 10.14
CA ILE A 42 -10.11 -8.00 10.25
C ILE A 42 -9.18 -6.83 10.56
N LEU A 43 -9.28 -5.74 9.82
CA LEU A 43 -8.45 -4.57 10.04
C LEU A 43 -8.65 -3.98 11.43
N ASN A 44 -9.89 -3.80 11.85
CA ASN A 44 -10.22 -3.23 13.16
C ASN A 44 -9.74 -4.12 14.31
N ASP A 45 -9.91 -5.44 14.21
CA ASP A 45 -9.50 -6.38 15.25
C ASP A 45 -7.97 -6.43 15.38
N GLU A 46 -7.26 -6.53 14.26
CA GLU A 46 -5.81 -6.52 14.26
C GLU A 46 -5.24 -5.16 14.72
N LEU A 47 -5.87 -4.04 14.39
CA LEU A 47 -5.46 -2.72 14.86
C LEU A 47 -5.64 -2.56 16.37
N LYS A 48 -6.60 -3.24 16.99
CA LYS A 48 -6.84 -3.25 18.44
C LYS A 48 -5.95 -4.22 19.22
N GLU A 49 -5.32 -5.19 18.54
CA GLU A 49 -4.44 -6.15 19.20
C GLU A 49 -3.29 -5.42 19.92
N LYS A 50 -3.20 -5.61 21.24
CA LYS A 50 -2.21 -4.93 22.10
C LYS A 50 -0.82 -5.55 22.00
N GLN A 51 -0.73 -6.84 21.69
CA GLN A 51 0.54 -7.55 21.57
C GLN A 51 1.04 -7.47 20.12
N ASN A 52 1.98 -6.58 19.90
CA ASN A 52 2.60 -6.42 18.59
C ASN A 52 4.00 -7.04 18.58
N ARG A 53 4.08 -8.36 18.37
CA ARG A 53 5.36 -9.06 18.28
C ARG A 53 6.10 -8.67 17.00
N ILE A 54 7.35 -8.21 17.13
CA ILE A 54 8.22 -7.95 16.00
C ILE A 54 8.77 -9.25 15.46
N VAL A 55 8.56 -9.51 14.18
CA VAL A 55 8.98 -10.74 13.47
C VAL A 55 10.13 -10.53 12.50
N ALA A 56 10.40 -9.28 12.11
CA ALA A 56 11.61 -8.91 11.41
C ALA A 56 12.05 -7.51 11.85
N GLU A 57 13.35 -7.31 11.98
CA GLU A 57 13.93 -6.05 12.44
C GLU A 57 15.14 -5.69 11.60
N GLY A 58 15.21 -4.47 11.14
CA GLY A 58 16.32 -3.89 10.38
C GLY A 58 16.84 -2.63 11.06
N ARG A 59 17.75 -1.93 10.39
CA ARG A 59 18.33 -0.68 10.92
C ARG A 59 17.27 0.38 11.22
N ASP A 60 16.35 0.59 10.29
CA ASP A 60 15.37 1.68 10.31
C ASP A 60 13.93 1.14 10.12
N ILE A 61 13.75 -0.19 10.08
CA ILE A 61 12.47 -0.82 9.84
C ILE A 61 12.19 -1.94 10.84
N GLU A 62 10.92 -2.11 11.16
CA GLU A 62 10.40 -3.24 11.94
C GLU A 62 9.16 -3.79 11.24
N VAL A 63 9.01 -5.11 11.20
CA VAL A 63 7.80 -5.79 10.74
C VAL A 63 7.18 -6.52 11.90
N SER A 64 5.93 -6.23 12.16
CA SER A 64 5.16 -6.83 13.24
C SER A 64 4.31 -8.01 12.76
N MET A 65 3.97 -8.92 13.67
CA MET A 65 3.05 -10.01 13.39
C MET A 65 1.66 -9.50 12.97
N LYS A 66 1.21 -8.41 13.57
CA LYS A 66 -0.03 -7.73 13.21
C LYS A 66 -0.07 -7.36 11.71
N GLU A 67 0.96 -6.70 11.20
CA GLU A 67 1.04 -6.35 9.77
C GLU A 67 1.06 -7.59 8.88
N VAL A 68 1.76 -8.64 9.32
CA VAL A 68 1.80 -9.93 8.60
C VAL A 68 0.41 -10.57 8.55
N THR A 69 -0.30 -10.60 9.68
CA THR A 69 -1.69 -11.13 9.74
C THR A 69 -2.60 -10.34 8.80
N ILE A 70 -2.58 -9.01 8.88
CA ILE A 70 -3.37 -8.15 7.97
C ILE A 70 -3.04 -8.48 6.50
N ARG A 71 -1.76 -8.58 6.14
CA ARG A 71 -1.33 -8.88 4.76
C ARG A 71 -1.85 -10.25 4.30
N CYS A 72 -1.71 -11.28 5.12
CA CYS A 72 -2.19 -12.63 4.81
C CYS A 72 -3.71 -12.67 4.67
N GLU A 73 -4.46 -12.06 5.61
CA GLU A 73 -5.91 -12.07 5.58
C GLU A 73 -6.46 -11.30 4.38
N LEU A 74 -5.91 -10.11 4.09
CA LEU A 74 -6.33 -9.33 2.91
C LEU A 74 -6.02 -10.05 1.59
N SER A 75 -4.92 -10.81 1.52
CA SER A 75 -4.54 -11.56 0.31
C SER A 75 -5.54 -12.65 -0.07
N LYS A 76 -6.33 -13.16 0.88
CA LYS A 76 -7.38 -14.15 0.61
C LYS A 76 -8.51 -13.62 -0.29
N TYR A 77 -8.62 -12.29 -0.39
CA TYR A 77 -9.57 -11.59 -1.24
C TYR A 77 -8.95 -11.10 -2.55
N SER A 78 -7.72 -11.49 -2.86
CA SER A 78 -7.02 -11.18 -4.11
C SER A 78 -6.77 -12.45 -4.93
N GLU A 79 -6.32 -12.29 -6.16
CA GLU A 79 -5.95 -13.44 -7.01
C GLU A 79 -4.73 -14.21 -6.49
N ASN A 80 -3.89 -13.56 -5.67
CA ASN A 80 -2.66 -14.12 -5.14
C ASN A 80 -2.71 -14.18 -3.61
N VAL A 81 -3.00 -15.35 -3.07
CA VAL A 81 -2.94 -15.60 -1.62
C VAL A 81 -1.48 -15.75 -1.21
N VAL A 82 -1.03 -14.90 -0.28
CA VAL A 82 0.35 -14.91 0.20
C VAL A 82 0.51 -15.72 1.49
N SER A 83 1.58 -16.47 1.58
CA SER A 83 1.98 -17.15 2.82
C SER A 83 2.56 -16.15 3.83
N LYS A 84 2.62 -16.54 5.11
CA LYS A 84 3.27 -15.74 6.18
C LYS A 84 4.69 -15.32 5.81
N LYS A 85 5.47 -16.22 5.20
CA LYS A 85 6.84 -15.93 4.77
C LYS A 85 6.89 -14.88 3.67
N GLU A 86 6.02 -14.98 2.68
CA GLU A 86 5.90 -14.01 1.59
C GLU A 86 5.41 -12.66 2.12
N ALA A 87 4.41 -12.64 3.02
CA ALA A 87 3.93 -11.42 3.65
C ALA A 87 5.05 -10.69 4.43
N ILE A 88 5.89 -11.42 5.19
CA ILE A 88 7.05 -10.84 5.86
C ILE A 88 8.01 -10.22 4.85
N GLN A 89 8.33 -10.92 3.76
CA GLN A 89 9.23 -10.43 2.72
C GLN A 89 8.69 -9.18 2.03
N GLU A 90 7.41 -9.19 1.64
CA GLU A 90 6.75 -8.02 1.02
C GLU A 90 6.75 -6.79 1.94
N LEU A 91 6.50 -6.99 3.24
CA LEU A 91 6.51 -5.90 4.21
C LEU A 91 7.93 -5.35 4.44
N ILE A 92 8.96 -6.21 4.46
CA ILE A 92 10.36 -5.78 4.51
C ILE A 92 10.69 -4.92 3.29
N GLU A 93 10.32 -5.36 2.09
CA GLU A 93 10.57 -4.65 0.83
C GLU A 93 9.84 -3.30 0.78
N GLU A 94 8.55 -3.27 1.17
CA GLU A 94 7.74 -2.05 1.24
C GLU A 94 8.38 -1.02 2.20
N LYS A 95 8.71 -1.45 3.44
CA LYS A 95 9.29 -0.57 4.45
C LYS A 95 10.70 -0.09 4.07
N ALA A 96 11.54 -0.98 3.53
CA ALA A 96 12.87 -0.59 3.07
C ALA A 96 12.82 0.41 1.92
N LEU A 97 11.87 0.23 0.98
CA LEU A 97 11.68 1.17 -0.12
C LEU A 97 11.10 2.52 0.36
N TYR A 98 10.20 2.51 1.33
CA TYR A 98 9.69 3.71 1.96
C TYR A 98 10.81 4.51 2.63
N GLU A 99 11.65 3.88 3.45
CA GLU A 99 12.80 4.52 4.09
C GLU A 99 13.80 5.08 3.07
N GLU A 100 14.05 4.36 1.98
CA GLU A 100 14.89 4.86 0.90
C GLU A 100 14.26 6.08 0.22
N ALA A 101 12.95 6.08 -0.01
CA ALA A 101 12.22 7.22 -0.56
C ALA A 101 12.31 8.45 0.35
N VAL A 102 12.09 8.28 1.66
CA VAL A 102 12.22 9.35 2.66
C VAL A 102 13.63 9.94 2.68
N LYS A 103 14.67 9.09 2.67
CA LYS A 103 16.08 9.52 2.61
C LYS A 103 16.40 10.33 1.34
N HIS A 104 15.69 10.10 0.26
CA HIS A 104 15.78 10.85 -0.98
C HIS A 104 14.86 12.07 -1.05
N GLY A 105 14.15 12.40 0.02
CA GLY A 105 13.32 13.61 0.13
C GLY A 105 11.94 13.50 -0.53
N PHE A 106 11.43 12.29 -0.72
CA PHE A 106 10.13 12.05 -1.37
C PHE A 106 8.94 11.97 -0.39
N GLN A 107 9.13 12.25 0.88
CA GLN A 107 8.04 12.23 1.85
C GLN A 107 6.94 13.24 1.47
N ILE A 108 5.70 12.76 1.42
CA ILE A 108 4.54 13.61 1.16
C ILE A 108 4.34 14.60 2.31
N SER A 109 4.09 15.86 1.99
CA SER A 109 3.78 16.87 3.01
C SER A 109 2.39 16.63 3.63
N ASN A 110 2.22 17.00 4.89
CA ASN A 110 0.92 16.90 5.56
C ASN A 110 -0.20 17.60 4.77
N THR A 111 0.05 18.80 4.24
CA THR A 111 -0.93 19.53 3.42
C THR A 111 -1.30 18.77 2.13
N GLY A 112 -0.33 18.11 1.50
CA GLY A 112 -0.58 17.26 0.32
C GLY A 112 -1.47 16.07 0.69
N LEU A 113 -1.13 15.40 1.77
CA LEU A 113 -1.87 14.24 2.27
C LEU A 113 -3.29 14.63 2.72
N ASP A 114 -3.48 15.77 3.41
CA ASP A 114 -4.79 16.25 3.82
C ASP A 114 -5.72 16.49 2.62
N ARG A 115 -5.19 17.08 1.54
CA ARG A 115 -5.95 17.29 0.31
C ARG A 115 -6.35 15.96 -0.32
N GLU A 116 -5.44 15.01 -0.42
CA GLU A 116 -5.73 13.69 -0.97
C GLU A 116 -6.76 12.93 -0.16
N MET A 117 -6.67 13.01 1.17
CA MET A 117 -7.67 12.41 2.05
C MET A 117 -9.05 13.04 1.87
N ALA A 118 -9.12 14.37 1.66
CA ALA A 118 -10.39 15.03 1.38
C ALA A 118 -10.98 14.58 0.03
N GLU A 119 -10.16 14.51 -1.02
CA GLU A 119 -10.56 14.02 -2.35
C GLU A 119 -11.04 12.56 -2.27
N LEU A 120 -10.33 11.70 -1.52
CA LEU A 120 -10.71 10.30 -1.33
C LEU A 120 -12.06 10.16 -0.61
N LYS A 121 -12.28 10.93 0.46
CA LYS A 121 -13.56 10.93 1.19
C LYS A 121 -14.74 11.31 0.28
N GLU A 122 -14.58 12.29 -0.60
CA GLU A 122 -15.60 12.65 -1.57
C GLU A 122 -15.80 11.57 -2.65
N MET A 123 -14.72 10.97 -3.13
CA MET A 123 -14.79 9.88 -4.09
C MET A 123 -15.56 8.67 -3.52
N VAL A 124 -15.30 8.29 -2.27
CA VAL A 124 -16.02 7.21 -1.59
C VAL A 124 -17.51 7.47 -1.51
N LYS A 125 -17.93 8.71 -1.25
CA LYS A 125 -19.37 9.09 -1.19
C LYS A 125 -20.09 8.96 -2.53
N THR A 126 -19.38 9.17 -3.63
CA THR A 126 -19.93 9.23 -4.98
C THR A 126 -19.67 7.98 -5.81
N SER A 127 -18.94 6.99 -5.27
CA SER A 127 -18.63 5.74 -5.96
C SER A 127 -19.86 4.83 -6.08
N GLU A 128 -19.91 4.02 -7.13
CA GLU A 128 -20.98 3.03 -7.35
C GLU A 128 -21.08 2.00 -6.21
N ASN A 129 -19.95 1.71 -5.55
CA ASN A 129 -19.84 0.78 -4.42
C ASN A 129 -19.74 1.51 -3.07
N SER A 130 -20.33 2.70 -2.97
CA SER A 130 -20.29 3.51 -1.73
C SER A 130 -20.93 2.82 -0.52
N GLU A 131 -21.94 1.98 -0.74
CA GLU A 131 -22.61 1.25 0.34
C GLU A 131 -21.69 0.15 0.90
N GLU A 132 -21.05 -0.61 0.03
CA GLU A 132 -20.09 -1.66 0.42
C GLU A 132 -18.89 -1.08 1.16
N ILE A 133 -18.34 0.04 0.65
CA ILE A 133 -17.24 0.74 1.34
C ILE A 133 -17.71 1.23 2.72
N ARG A 134 -18.95 1.69 2.83
CA ARG A 134 -19.53 2.11 4.10
C ARG A 134 -19.67 0.95 5.10
N GLU A 135 -19.98 -0.26 4.64
CA GLU A 135 -19.95 -1.46 5.47
C GLU A 135 -18.57 -1.74 6.05
N MET A 136 -17.50 -1.56 5.25
CA MET A 136 -16.12 -1.68 5.72
C MET A 136 -15.78 -0.61 6.77
N ILE A 137 -16.16 0.64 6.52
CA ILE A 137 -15.96 1.75 7.48
C ILE A 137 -16.67 1.47 8.79
N ASN A 138 -17.94 1.03 8.72
CA ASN A 138 -18.76 0.74 9.89
C ASN A 138 -18.27 -0.47 10.71
N ALA A 139 -17.39 -1.30 10.17
CA ALA A 139 -16.75 -2.39 10.90
C ALA A 139 -15.59 -1.93 11.80
N PHE A 140 -15.11 -0.71 11.63
CA PHE A 140 -14.15 -0.09 12.55
C PHE A 140 -14.87 0.42 13.81
N GLU A 141 -14.10 0.69 14.87
CA GLU A 141 -14.63 1.26 16.11
C GLU A 141 -15.38 2.58 15.88
N ASN A 142 -14.86 3.38 14.97
CA ASN A 142 -15.46 4.60 14.49
C ASN A 142 -14.87 4.98 13.13
N GLU A 143 -15.50 5.90 12.43
CA GLU A 143 -15.08 6.36 11.09
C GLU A 143 -13.69 7.01 11.11
N ASP A 144 -13.34 7.72 12.19
CA ASP A 144 -12.03 8.38 12.30
C ASP A 144 -10.90 7.35 12.36
N ALA A 145 -11.06 6.23 13.07
CA ALA A 145 -10.08 5.14 13.13
C ALA A 145 -9.82 4.52 11.74
N TYR A 146 -10.88 4.35 10.93
CA TYR A 146 -10.73 3.93 9.54
C TYR A 146 -9.91 4.94 8.72
N TRP A 147 -10.26 6.23 8.80
CA TRP A 147 -9.58 7.25 8.01
C TRP A 147 -8.14 7.51 8.48
N GLU A 148 -7.84 7.31 9.75
CA GLU A 148 -6.46 7.35 10.26
C GLU A 148 -5.63 6.22 9.67
N TYR A 149 -6.13 4.98 9.68
CA TYR A 149 -5.49 3.85 9.01
C TYR A 149 -5.25 4.11 7.51
N VAL A 150 -6.28 4.58 6.80
CA VAL A 150 -6.16 4.91 5.36
C VAL A 150 -5.13 6.01 5.12
N ARG A 151 -5.09 7.03 5.98
CA ARG A 151 -4.13 8.12 5.91
C ARG A 151 -2.69 7.61 6.05
N GLU A 152 -2.44 6.77 7.02
CA GLU A 152 -1.11 6.16 7.23
C GLU A 152 -0.67 5.34 6.02
N ARG A 153 -1.56 4.52 5.49
CA ARG A 153 -1.27 3.71 4.29
C ARG A 153 -1.01 4.58 3.05
N ASN A 154 -1.74 5.67 2.88
CA ASN A 154 -1.54 6.61 1.77
C ASN A 154 -0.23 7.38 1.89
N LEU A 155 0.18 7.77 3.10
CA LEU A 155 1.49 8.38 3.32
C LEU A 155 2.62 7.46 2.83
N ILE A 156 2.60 6.18 3.24
CA ILE A 156 3.61 5.20 2.86
C ILE A 156 3.61 4.98 1.34
N LYS A 157 2.47 4.61 0.80
CA LYS A 157 2.34 4.27 -0.64
C LYS A 157 2.63 5.44 -1.55
N GLY A 158 2.09 6.62 -1.24
CA GLY A 158 2.31 7.81 -2.05
C GLY A 158 3.77 8.27 -2.02
N THR A 159 4.46 8.13 -0.88
CA THR A 159 5.90 8.39 -0.78
C THR A 159 6.70 7.44 -1.68
N ILE A 160 6.38 6.14 -1.64
CA ILE A 160 7.02 5.14 -2.50
C ILE A 160 6.75 5.44 -3.98
N LEU A 161 5.51 5.75 -4.35
CA LEU A 161 5.12 6.05 -5.73
C LEU A 161 5.84 7.29 -6.28
N ALA A 162 5.95 8.36 -5.48
CA ALA A 162 6.67 9.55 -5.88
C ALA A 162 8.17 9.25 -6.14
N TYR A 163 8.77 8.41 -5.31
CA TYR A 163 10.14 7.95 -5.51
C TYR A 163 10.29 7.08 -6.76
N GLN A 164 9.41 6.10 -6.95
CA GLN A 164 9.40 5.25 -8.14
C GLN A 164 9.23 6.05 -9.43
N GLN A 165 8.36 7.06 -9.43
CA GLN A 165 8.19 7.95 -10.57
C GLN A 165 9.49 8.71 -10.91
N SER A 166 10.18 9.24 -9.89
CA SER A 166 11.48 9.89 -10.10
C SER A 166 12.55 8.94 -10.62
N LEU A 167 12.55 7.69 -10.14
CA LEU A 167 13.45 6.65 -10.65
C LEU A 167 13.14 6.32 -12.12
N LYS A 168 11.87 6.26 -12.48
CA LYS A 168 11.40 6.00 -13.85
C LYS A 168 11.84 7.10 -14.81
N GLU A 169 11.68 8.37 -14.40
CA GLU A 169 12.16 9.53 -15.15
C GLU A 169 13.67 9.44 -15.42
N LYS A 170 14.46 9.21 -14.36
CA LYS A 170 15.93 9.08 -14.46
C LYS A 170 16.36 7.89 -15.32
N TYR A 171 15.63 6.77 -15.25
CA TYR A 171 15.89 5.60 -16.07
C TYR A 171 15.68 5.92 -17.55
N CYS A 172 14.57 6.58 -17.87
CA CYS A 172 14.25 6.99 -19.25
C CYS A 172 15.24 7.99 -19.83
N ASP A 173 15.59 9.02 -19.04
CA ASP A 173 16.58 10.02 -19.43
C ASP A 173 17.93 9.37 -19.77
N LYS A 174 18.39 8.46 -18.90
CA LYS A 174 19.65 7.73 -19.10
C LYS A 174 19.63 6.81 -20.31
N ALA A 175 18.49 6.20 -20.61
CA ALA A 175 18.32 5.30 -21.74
C ALA A 175 17.97 6.05 -23.05
N GLY A 176 17.69 7.36 -23.00
CA GLY A 176 17.25 8.15 -24.16
C GLY A 176 15.88 7.76 -24.71
N ILE A 177 15.00 7.23 -23.86
CA ILE A 177 13.66 6.74 -24.22
C ILE A 177 12.56 7.65 -23.67
N LYS A 178 11.41 7.68 -24.38
CA LYS A 178 10.23 8.41 -23.90
C LYS A 178 9.46 7.59 -22.87
N MET A 179 9.05 8.25 -21.79
CA MET A 179 8.42 7.61 -20.63
C MET A 179 7.11 6.85 -20.93
N GLU A 180 6.38 7.28 -21.97
CA GLU A 180 5.03 6.78 -22.22
C GLU A 180 4.94 5.64 -23.25
N THR A 181 5.96 5.42 -24.09
CA THR A 181 5.85 4.52 -25.24
C THR A 181 6.93 3.45 -25.33
N ASP A 182 8.09 3.64 -24.73
CA ASP A 182 9.28 2.87 -25.09
C ASP A 182 9.90 2.08 -23.90
N ILE A 183 9.32 2.15 -22.69
CA ILE A 183 9.79 1.33 -21.58
C ILE A 183 9.31 -0.10 -21.80
N LYS A 184 10.25 -1.01 -21.92
CA LYS A 184 9.94 -2.43 -21.85
C LYS A 184 9.69 -2.80 -20.37
N GLU A 185 8.46 -3.20 -20.06
CA GLU A 185 7.98 -3.51 -18.72
C GLU A 185 8.95 -4.41 -17.95
N LYS A 186 9.43 -5.49 -18.58
CA LYS A 186 10.37 -6.42 -17.99
C LYS A 186 11.74 -5.80 -17.62
N GLU A 187 12.22 -4.82 -18.39
CA GLU A 187 13.48 -4.12 -18.10
C GLU A 187 13.28 -3.19 -16.88
N TRP A 188 12.13 -2.53 -16.83
CA TRP A 188 11.75 -1.70 -15.68
C TRP A 188 11.56 -2.52 -14.40
N GLU A 189 10.87 -3.64 -14.46
CA GLU A 189 10.71 -4.56 -13.34
C GLU A 189 12.06 -5.05 -12.82
N THR A 190 12.97 -5.44 -13.74
CA THR A 190 14.32 -5.86 -13.37
C THR A 190 15.11 -4.75 -12.69
N TYR A 191 15.00 -3.52 -13.18
CA TYR A 191 15.62 -2.35 -12.55
C TYR A 191 15.05 -2.10 -11.16
N MET A 192 13.73 -2.12 -11.01
CA MET A 192 13.07 -1.91 -9.72
C MET A 192 13.41 -3.02 -8.71
N ALA A 193 13.48 -4.27 -9.14
CA ALA A 193 13.90 -5.38 -8.28
C ALA A 193 15.33 -5.15 -7.71
N GLN A 194 16.24 -4.58 -8.51
CA GLN A 194 17.57 -4.21 -8.03
C GLN A 194 17.55 -3.04 -7.03
N VAL A 195 16.66 -2.05 -7.26
CA VAL A 195 16.48 -0.93 -6.33
C VAL A 195 15.95 -1.43 -4.98
N VAL A 196 14.90 -2.23 -4.99
CA VAL A 196 14.31 -2.83 -3.78
C VAL A 196 15.35 -3.68 -3.06
N LYS A 197 16.05 -4.57 -3.77
CA LYS A 197 17.10 -5.38 -3.16
C LYS A 197 18.17 -4.53 -2.46
N LYS A 198 18.64 -3.47 -3.09
CA LYS A 198 19.63 -2.56 -2.48
C LYS A 198 19.07 -1.85 -1.24
N ALA A 199 17.79 -1.46 -1.26
CA ALA A 199 17.13 -0.85 -0.11
C ALA A 199 17.07 -1.84 1.07
N VAL A 200 16.67 -3.09 0.81
CA VAL A 200 16.65 -4.16 1.82
C VAL A 200 18.05 -4.49 2.35
N ASP A 201 19.05 -4.63 1.48
CA ASP A 201 20.44 -4.94 1.88
C ASP A 201 21.01 -3.86 2.84
N LYS A 202 20.62 -2.58 2.67
CA LYS A 202 21.01 -1.49 3.57
C LYS A 202 20.41 -1.62 4.97
N GLN A 203 19.25 -2.24 5.09
CA GLN A 203 18.56 -2.42 6.36
C GLN A 203 19.18 -3.51 7.23
N LYS A 204 19.90 -4.47 6.66
CA LYS A 204 20.50 -5.61 7.38
C LYS A 204 19.46 -6.35 8.22
N VAL A 205 18.35 -6.70 7.60
CA VAL A 205 17.19 -7.27 8.29
C VAL A 205 17.48 -8.64 8.86
N GLU A 206 17.09 -8.83 10.11
CA GLU A 206 17.04 -10.13 10.79
C GLU A 206 15.58 -10.57 10.94
N VAL A 207 15.23 -11.72 10.39
CA VAL A 207 13.91 -12.33 10.58
C VAL A 207 13.98 -13.21 11.83
N LYS A 208 13.12 -12.88 12.82
CA LYS A 208 13.05 -13.63 14.07
C LYS A 208 12.28 -14.93 13.81
N THR A 209 12.96 -16.05 13.90
CA THR A 209 12.32 -17.39 13.87
C THR A 209 11.56 -17.62 15.17
N ASP A 210 10.39 -18.26 15.08
CA ASP A 210 9.61 -18.75 16.24
C ASP A 210 10.38 -19.76 17.05
#